data_45d7b2d13f0357ad186687fb300a290a
#
_entry.id   45d7b2d13f0357ad186687fb300a290a
#
_cell.length_a   1.000
_cell.length_b   1.000
_cell.length_c   1.000
_cell.angle_alpha   90.00
_cell.angle_beta   90.00
_cell.angle_gamma   90.00
#
_symmetry.space_group_name_H-M   'P 1'
#
loop_
_entity.id
_entity.type
_entity.pdbx_description
1 polymer ?
#
loop_
_entity_poly.entity_id
_entity_poly.type
_entity_poly.pdbx_seq_one_letter_code
_entity_poly.pdbx_strand_id
1 'polypeptide(L)'
;RCRLLMIAAGYEDGNDATSLRIDPVFKIALERLPSGRDLCSQSTISRLENLPGARTLLRLGRALVDVYCGSFRQVPRRIVLDIDDTFDAAHGGQQLRLFNAHYDEYGFQPIVVFDGEGRFVTALLRPAKRPKGVEIRAFLRRLIRAIRAHWPQVEILVRADSHYACPDVMD
;
A
#
# COMPACT_ATOMS: atom_id res chain seq x y z
N ARG A 1 2.57 11.84 10.89
CA ARG A 1 4.02 12.14 10.89
C ARG A 1 4.80 11.08 11.68
N CYS A 2 4.49 10.84 12.99
CA CYS A 2 5.26 9.89 13.82
C CYS A 2 5.36 8.51 13.18
N ARG A 3 4.24 7.90 12.75
CA ARG A 3 4.23 6.57 12.10
C ARG A 3 5.05 6.53 10.79
N LEU A 4 4.97 7.58 9.99
CA LEU A 4 5.77 7.67 8.75
C LEU A 4 7.27 7.72 9.04
N LEU A 5 7.69 8.45 10.10
CA LEU A 5 9.07 8.47 10.54
C LEU A 5 9.55 7.12 11.07
N MET A 6 8.70 6.40 11.83
CA MET A 6 9.01 5.06 12.29
C MET A 6 9.31 4.13 11.09
N ILE A 7 8.41 4.08 10.10
CA ILE A 7 8.59 3.26 8.89
C ILE A 7 9.87 3.66 8.14
N ALA A 8 10.10 4.95 7.93
CA ALA A 8 11.29 5.45 7.24
C ALA A 8 12.61 5.15 7.97
N ALA A 9 12.54 5.01 9.31
CA ALA A 9 13.69 4.64 10.15
C ALA A 9 13.85 3.11 10.34
N GLY A 10 13.04 2.29 9.65
CA GLY A 10 13.10 0.83 9.71
C GLY A 10 12.31 0.19 10.85
N TYR A 11 11.46 0.95 11.54
CA TYR A 11 10.55 0.43 12.57
C TYR A 11 9.18 0.11 11.95
N GLU A 12 9.06 -1.08 11.44
CA GLU A 12 7.86 -1.54 10.71
C GLU A 12 6.69 -1.82 11.65
N ASP A 13 6.98 -2.28 12.87
CA ASP A 13 5.94 -2.65 13.84
C ASP A 13 5.47 -1.44 14.67
N GLY A 14 4.16 -1.37 14.91
CA GLY A 14 3.56 -0.41 15.82
C GLY A 14 4.00 -0.60 17.28
N ASN A 15 4.47 -1.80 17.68
CA ASN A 15 4.95 -2.10 19.02
C ASN A 15 6.17 -1.25 19.42
N ASP A 16 7.04 -0.93 18.47
CA ASP A 16 8.21 -0.08 18.67
C ASP A 16 7.85 1.33 19.17
N ALA A 17 6.62 1.78 18.90
CA ALA A 17 6.14 3.08 19.38
C ALA A 17 6.26 3.25 20.90
N THR A 18 6.20 2.14 21.67
CA THR A 18 6.33 2.21 23.13
C THR A 18 7.73 2.64 23.56
N SER A 19 8.77 2.20 22.87
CA SER A 19 10.17 2.59 23.12
C SER A 19 10.47 3.95 22.51
N LEU A 20 10.02 4.18 21.27
CA LEU A 20 10.31 5.40 20.51
C LEU A 20 9.59 6.65 21.04
N ARG A 21 8.51 6.47 21.80
CA ARG A 21 7.73 7.62 22.33
C ARG A 21 8.53 8.53 23.25
N ILE A 22 9.55 7.99 23.94
CA ILE A 22 10.42 8.72 24.85
C ILE A 22 11.73 9.16 24.19
N ASP A 23 12.04 8.61 23.01
CA ASP A 23 13.30 8.86 22.30
C ASP A 23 13.46 10.34 21.96
N PRO A 24 14.57 10.99 22.40
CA PRO A 24 14.78 12.41 22.14
C PRO A 24 15.02 12.74 20.67
N VAL A 25 15.62 11.81 19.90
CA VAL A 25 15.89 12.02 18.46
C VAL A 25 14.59 12.00 17.68
N PHE A 26 13.69 11.05 17.97
CA PHE A 26 12.35 11.02 17.38
C PHE A 26 11.52 12.27 17.72
N LYS A 27 11.66 12.78 18.97
CA LYS A 27 11.00 14.04 19.38
C LYS A 27 11.52 15.22 18.55
N ILE A 28 12.85 15.35 18.40
CA ILE A 28 13.47 16.42 17.59
C ILE A 28 13.02 16.33 16.14
N ALA A 29 13.06 15.13 15.54
CA ALA A 29 12.63 14.91 14.15
C ALA A 29 11.14 15.28 13.91
N LEU A 30 10.35 15.30 14.98
CA LEU A 30 8.96 15.77 14.98
C LEU A 30 8.80 17.23 15.46
N GLU A 31 9.90 17.98 15.52
CA GLU A 31 9.91 19.38 15.93
C GLU A 31 9.39 19.59 17.37
N ARG A 32 9.71 18.63 18.26
CA ARG A 32 9.34 18.68 19.67
C ARG A 32 10.58 18.76 20.57
N LEU A 33 10.41 19.32 21.74
CA LEU A 33 11.47 19.35 22.74
C LEU A 33 11.85 17.94 23.18
N PRO A 34 13.14 17.58 23.26
CA PRO A 34 13.61 16.28 23.72
C PRO A 34 13.07 15.89 25.10
N SER A 35 13.04 16.84 26.01
CA SER A 35 12.49 16.72 27.38
C SER A 35 10.98 16.88 27.45
N GLY A 36 10.30 17.15 26.31
CA GLY A 36 8.86 17.38 26.25
C GLY A 36 8.03 16.11 26.43
N ARG A 37 6.71 16.28 26.29
CA ARG A 37 5.74 15.19 26.39
C ARG A 37 6.12 14.03 25.45
N ASP A 38 5.82 12.81 25.88
CA ASP A 38 5.98 11.60 25.08
C ASP A 38 5.20 11.70 23.77
N LEU A 39 5.72 11.01 22.74
CA LEU A 39 5.05 10.81 21.48
C LEU A 39 3.88 9.82 21.63
N CYS A 40 3.22 9.46 20.53
CA CYS A 40 2.10 8.53 20.55
C CYS A 40 2.53 7.13 21.03
N SER A 41 1.65 6.48 21.78
CA SER A 41 1.83 5.10 22.24
C SER A 41 1.49 4.09 21.14
N GLN A 42 1.92 2.84 21.33
CA GLN A 42 1.56 1.71 20.48
C GLN A 42 0.03 1.60 20.27
N SER A 43 -0.77 1.72 21.33
CA SER A 43 -2.22 1.66 21.21
C SER A 43 -2.83 2.82 20.39
N THR A 44 -2.15 3.97 20.34
CA THR A 44 -2.55 5.09 19.48
C THR A 44 -2.22 4.80 18.02
N ILE A 45 -1.06 4.21 17.74
CA ILE A 45 -0.68 3.76 16.39
C ILE A 45 -1.66 2.70 15.90
N SER A 46 -1.93 1.68 16.70
CA SER A 46 -2.88 0.61 16.35
C SER A 46 -4.29 1.16 16.03
N ARG A 47 -4.78 2.10 16.84
CA ARG A 47 -6.08 2.74 16.54
C ARG A 47 -6.04 3.56 15.25
N LEU A 48 -4.94 4.24 14.96
CA LEU A 48 -4.77 4.98 13.71
C LEU A 48 -4.80 4.05 12.49
N GLU A 49 -4.10 2.93 12.57
CA GLU A 49 -4.00 1.94 11.49
C GLU A 49 -5.33 1.21 11.25
N ASN A 50 -6.11 0.97 12.29
CA ASN A 50 -7.44 0.36 12.18
C ASN A 50 -8.59 1.35 11.91
N LEU A 51 -8.31 2.66 11.88
CA LEU A 51 -9.33 3.69 11.64
C LEU A 51 -9.89 3.71 10.20
N PRO A 52 -9.07 3.49 9.13
CA PRO A 52 -9.53 3.62 7.76
C PRO A 52 -10.54 2.54 7.38
N GLY A 53 -11.77 2.94 7.05
CA GLY A 53 -12.73 2.05 6.41
C GLY A 53 -12.43 1.88 4.91
N ALA A 54 -13.11 0.92 4.25
CA ALA A 54 -12.88 0.55 2.84
C ALA A 54 -12.87 1.75 1.87
N ARG A 55 -13.76 2.73 2.06
CA ARG A 55 -13.78 3.95 1.22
C ARG A 55 -12.50 4.78 1.38
N THR A 56 -11.96 4.86 2.59
CA THR A 56 -10.71 5.58 2.87
C THR A 56 -9.53 4.86 2.24
N LEU A 57 -9.48 3.53 2.31
CA LEU A 57 -8.44 2.72 1.66
C LEU A 57 -8.46 2.90 0.13
N LEU A 58 -9.64 2.95 -0.49
CA LEU A 58 -9.76 3.26 -1.92
C LEU A 58 -9.25 4.68 -2.26
N ARG A 59 -9.50 5.66 -1.40
CA ARG A 59 -8.98 7.02 -1.57
C ARG A 59 -7.46 7.08 -1.40
N LEU A 60 -6.90 6.32 -0.45
CA LEU A 60 -5.45 6.19 -0.30
C LEU A 60 -4.81 5.60 -1.54
N GLY A 61 -5.37 4.49 -2.08
CA GLY A 61 -4.90 3.92 -3.34
C GLY A 61 -4.94 4.93 -4.50
N ARG A 62 -5.98 5.77 -4.57
CA ARG A 62 -6.04 6.85 -5.56
C ARG A 62 -4.98 7.92 -5.32
N ALA A 63 -4.78 8.35 -4.07
CA ALA A 63 -3.77 9.35 -3.73
C ALA A 63 -2.34 8.88 -4.07
N LEU A 64 -2.05 7.57 -3.92
CA LEU A 64 -0.78 6.99 -4.35
C LEU A 64 -0.58 7.16 -5.87
N VAL A 65 -1.61 6.91 -6.68
CA VAL A 65 -1.56 7.15 -8.13
C VAL A 65 -1.35 8.63 -8.44
N ASP A 66 -1.99 9.53 -7.69
CA ASP A 66 -1.83 10.98 -7.87
C ASP A 66 -0.37 11.39 -7.56
N VAL A 67 0.25 10.83 -6.50
CA VAL A 67 1.67 11.04 -6.17
C VAL A 67 2.58 10.49 -7.27
N TYR A 68 2.32 9.27 -7.74
CA TYR A 68 3.08 8.65 -8.84
C TYR A 68 3.05 9.55 -10.08
N CYS A 69 1.87 9.92 -10.55
CA CYS A 69 1.73 10.79 -11.72
C CYS A 69 2.38 12.16 -11.52
N GLY A 70 2.26 12.74 -10.32
CA GLY A 70 2.87 14.03 -9.96
C GLY A 70 4.39 14.01 -9.84
N SER A 71 5.01 12.82 -9.74
CA SER A 71 6.48 12.68 -9.65
C SER A 71 7.19 12.88 -10.99
N PHE A 72 6.46 12.84 -12.10
CA PHE A 72 7.03 12.99 -13.44
C PHE A 72 7.10 14.47 -13.84
N ARG A 73 8.27 14.89 -14.33
CA ARG A 73 8.46 16.23 -14.87
C ARG A 73 7.77 16.45 -16.22
N GLN A 74 7.59 15.38 -16.99
CA GLN A 74 6.93 15.37 -18.28
C GLN A 74 6.03 14.15 -18.38
N VAL A 75 4.89 14.29 -19.05
CA VAL A 75 3.97 13.18 -19.28
C VAL A 75 4.66 12.13 -20.16
N PRO A 76 4.78 10.88 -19.71
CA PRO A 76 5.39 9.82 -20.51
C PRO A 76 4.49 9.45 -21.70
N ARG A 77 5.10 9.08 -22.82
CA ARG A 77 4.33 8.58 -23.99
C ARG A 77 3.71 7.21 -23.68
N ARG A 78 4.43 6.38 -22.91
CA ARG A 78 4.06 5.01 -22.55
C ARG A 78 4.49 4.69 -21.14
N ILE A 79 3.70 3.92 -20.42
CA ILE A 79 4.07 3.29 -19.16
C ILE A 79 3.81 1.79 -19.23
N VAL A 80 4.60 1.03 -18.50
CA VAL A 80 4.37 -0.39 -18.23
C VAL A 80 3.94 -0.50 -16.78
N LEU A 81 2.88 -1.21 -16.49
CA LEU A 81 2.42 -1.51 -15.15
C LEU A 81 2.67 -2.97 -14.84
N ASP A 82 3.53 -3.24 -13.89
CA ASP A 82 3.83 -4.56 -13.35
C ASP A 82 2.94 -4.82 -12.16
N ILE A 83 2.08 -5.84 -12.27
CA ILE A 83 1.11 -6.19 -11.24
C ILE A 83 1.48 -7.56 -10.69
N ASP A 84 1.57 -7.61 -9.38
CA ASP A 84 1.85 -8.83 -8.64
C ASP A 84 1.05 -8.87 -7.34
N ASP A 85 0.88 -10.06 -6.78
CA ASP A 85 0.34 -10.24 -5.44
C ASP A 85 1.35 -11.02 -4.59
N THR A 86 1.61 -10.49 -3.40
CA THR A 86 2.57 -11.09 -2.47
C THR A 86 1.87 -11.52 -1.19
N PHE A 87 2.31 -12.64 -0.62
CA PHE A 87 1.79 -13.06 0.69
C PHE A 87 2.53 -12.31 1.81
N ASP A 88 1.76 -11.75 2.71
CA ASP A 88 2.23 -11.02 3.88
C ASP A 88 1.67 -11.68 5.14
N ALA A 89 2.55 -12.33 5.89
CA ALA A 89 2.18 -13.05 7.11
C ALA A 89 1.72 -12.08 8.20
N ALA A 90 0.54 -12.32 8.77
CA ALA A 90 -0.03 -11.47 9.80
C ALA A 90 0.29 -12.01 11.19
N HIS A 91 1.20 -11.36 11.88
CA HIS A 91 1.53 -11.68 13.27
C HIS A 91 0.45 -11.14 14.22
N GLY A 92 -0.02 -12.00 15.12
CA GLY A 92 -1.07 -11.66 16.09
C GLY A 92 -2.50 -11.74 15.53
N GLY A 93 -3.47 -11.17 16.23
CA GLY A 93 -4.90 -11.30 15.96
C GLY A 93 -5.48 -10.25 15.01
N GLN A 94 -4.79 -9.91 13.92
CA GLN A 94 -5.26 -8.87 12.99
C GLN A 94 -6.60 -9.24 12.35
N GLN A 95 -7.49 -8.25 12.22
CA GLN A 95 -8.79 -8.45 11.58
C GLN A 95 -8.64 -8.70 10.08
N LEU A 96 -9.54 -9.53 9.54
CA LEU A 96 -9.60 -9.85 8.10
C LEU A 96 -8.41 -10.64 7.55
N ARG A 97 -7.46 -11.08 8.40
CA ARG A 97 -6.47 -12.08 7.98
C ARG A 97 -7.18 -13.38 7.62
N LEU A 98 -6.71 -14.07 6.60
CA LEU A 98 -7.20 -15.40 6.23
C LEU A 98 -6.05 -16.41 6.26
N PHE A 99 -6.39 -17.67 6.55
CA PHE A 99 -5.46 -18.77 6.41
C PHE A 99 -5.21 -19.05 4.93
N ASN A 100 -3.94 -19.13 4.56
CA ASN A 100 -3.50 -19.49 3.22
C ASN A 100 -2.83 -20.86 3.27
N ALA A 101 -3.49 -21.88 2.71
CA ALA A 101 -3.01 -23.25 2.74
C ALA A 101 -1.71 -23.48 1.95
N HIS A 102 -1.36 -22.60 1.01
CA HIS A 102 -0.10 -22.70 0.28
C HIS A 102 1.11 -22.31 1.14
N TYR A 103 0.93 -21.30 1.98
CA TYR A 103 1.97 -20.82 2.90
C TYR A 103 1.85 -21.41 4.32
N ASP A 104 0.77 -22.18 4.58
CA ASP A 104 0.43 -22.75 5.90
C ASP A 104 0.38 -21.69 7.02
N GLU A 105 -0.09 -20.48 6.66
CA GLU A 105 -0.05 -19.32 7.57
C GLU A 105 -1.24 -18.40 7.38
N TYR A 106 -1.56 -17.61 8.45
CA TYR A 106 -2.55 -16.54 8.37
C TYR A 106 -1.90 -15.25 7.85
N GLY A 107 -2.56 -14.56 6.93
CA GLY A 107 -1.99 -13.34 6.38
C GLY A 107 -2.93 -12.55 5.49
N PHE A 108 -2.30 -11.67 4.73
CA PHE A 108 -2.90 -10.89 3.66
C PHE A 108 -2.22 -11.25 2.34
N GLN A 109 -2.86 -10.95 1.24
CA GLN A 109 -2.30 -11.08 -0.11
C GLN A 109 -2.60 -9.81 -0.89
N PRO A 110 -1.88 -8.70 -0.57
CA PRO A 110 -2.04 -7.45 -1.28
C PRO A 110 -1.64 -7.58 -2.75
N ILE A 111 -2.39 -6.90 -3.62
CA ILE A 111 -1.94 -6.63 -4.99
C ILE A 111 -1.07 -5.38 -4.93
N VAL A 112 0.14 -5.45 -5.48
CA VAL A 112 1.06 -4.33 -5.62
C VAL A 112 1.25 -4.00 -7.09
N VAL A 113 1.45 -2.72 -7.39
CA VAL A 113 1.69 -2.26 -8.76
C VAL A 113 2.93 -1.37 -8.77
N PHE A 114 3.87 -1.73 -9.61
CA PHE A 114 5.04 -0.92 -9.93
C PHE A 114 5.00 -0.53 -11.40
N ASP A 115 5.75 0.49 -11.78
CA ASP A 115 6.00 0.74 -13.20
C ASP A 115 7.22 -0.06 -13.69
N GLY A 116 7.42 -0.10 -15.01
CA GLY A 116 8.52 -0.85 -15.63
C GLY A 116 9.93 -0.37 -15.24
N GLU A 117 10.06 0.74 -14.50
CA GLU A 117 11.30 1.25 -13.93
C GLU A 117 11.39 1.00 -12.40
N GLY A 118 10.44 0.25 -11.85
CA GLY A 118 10.40 -0.11 -10.43
C GLY A 118 9.84 0.97 -9.50
N ARG A 119 9.17 2.01 -10.03
CA ARG A 119 8.51 3.01 -9.18
C ARG A 119 7.18 2.47 -8.69
N PHE A 120 6.93 2.63 -7.40
CA PHE A 120 5.66 2.23 -6.79
C PHE A 120 4.50 3.11 -7.29
N VAL A 121 3.45 2.47 -7.77
CA VAL A 121 2.26 3.15 -8.30
C VAL A 121 1.12 3.12 -7.29
N THR A 122 0.75 1.93 -6.82
CA THR A 122 -0.31 1.75 -5.83
C THR A 122 -0.31 0.33 -5.26
N ALA A 123 -1.09 0.12 -4.20
CA ALA A 123 -1.37 -1.21 -3.67
C ALA A 123 -2.84 -1.34 -3.27
N LEU A 124 -3.32 -2.57 -3.24
CA LEU A 124 -4.65 -2.93 -2.74
C LEU A 124 -4.49 -4.01 -1.67
N LEU A 125 -4.72 -3.65 -0.41
CA LEU A 125 -4.74 -4.62 0.69
C LEU A 125 -5.91 -5.60 0.50
N ARG A 126 -5.61 -6.89 0.60
CA ARG A 126 -6.59 -7.97 0.43
C ARG A 126 -6.33 -9.09 1.44
N PRO A 127 -7.38 -9.83 1.85
CA PRO A 127 -7.21 -11.08 2.60
C PRO A 127 -6.34 -12.08 1.82
N ALA A 128 -5.67 -13.01 2.51
CA ALA A 128 -4.77 -14.02 1.94
C ALA A 128 -5.52 -15.06 1.09
N LYS A 129 -6.20 -14.60 0.07
CA LYS A 129 -6.95 -15.42 -0.88
C LYS A 129 -6.63 -14.97 -2.30
N ARG A 130 -6.36 -15.96 -3.19
CA ARG A 130 -6.14 -15.69 -4.61
C ARG A 130 -7.26 -14.79 -5.18
N PRO A 131 -6.92 -13.67 -5.84
CA PRO A 131 -7.91 -12.77 -6.41
C PRO A 131 -8.68 -13.45 -7.55
N LYS A 132 -9.98 -13.17 -7.65
CA LYS A 132 -10.79 -13.59 -8.79
C LYS A 132 -10.58 -12.60 -9.94
N GLY A 133 -10.71 -13.08 -11.20
CA GLY A 133 -10.56 -12.23 -12.39
C GLY A 133 -11.44 -10.97 -12.36
N VAL A 134 -12.68 -11.10 -11.91
CA VAL A 134 -13.61 -9.95 -11.75
C VAL A 134 -13.08 -8.89 -10.77
N GLU A 135 -12.41 -9.32 -9.67
CA GLU A 135 -11.82 -8.40 -8.69
C GLU A 135 -10.62 -7.66 -9.31
N ILE A 136 -9.77 -8.41 -10.02
CA ILE A 136 -8.61 -7.88 -10.73
C ILE A 136 -9.07 -6.87 -11.78
N ARG A 137 -10.05 -7.22 -12.61
CA ARG A 137 -10.64 -6.31 -13.60
C ARG A 137 -11.15 -5.01 -12.98
N ALA A 138 -11.91 -5.13 -11.88
CA ALA A 138 -12.43 -3.95 -11.19
C ALA A 138 -11.31 -3.05 -10.63
N PHE A 139 -10.22 -3.65 -10.14
CA PHE A 139 -9.05 -2.92 -9.68
C PHE A 139 -8.33 -2.22 -10.84
N LEU A 140 -8.03 -2.95 -11.93
CA LEU A 140 -7.37 -2.42 -13.12
C LEU A 140 -8.15 -1.26 -13.74
N ARG A 141 -9.46 -1.40 -13.89
CA ARG A 141 -10.32 -0.32 -14.42
C ARG A 141 -10.24 0.94 -13.58
N ARG A 142 -10.17 0.82 -12.25
CA ARG A 142 -10.00 1.98 -11.36
C ARG A 142 -8.62 2.60 -11.51
N LEU A 143 -7.58 1.78 -11.55
CA LEU A 143 -6.20 2.21 -11.72
C LEU A 143 -6.02 2.96 -13.04
N ILE A 144 -6.44 2.35 -14.15
CA ILE A 144 -6.35 2.95 -15.49
C ILE A 144 -7.12 4.28 -15.54
N ARG A 145 -8.33 4.34 -15.00
CA ARG A 145 -9.09 5.60 -14.92
C ARG A 145 -8.37 6.65 -14.08
N ALA A 146 -7.71 6.24 -12.99
CA ALA A 146 -6.95 7.16 -12.16
C ALA A 146 -5.78 7.76 -12.93
N ILE A 147 -5.00 6.95 -13.63
CA ILE A 147 -3.87 7.39 -14.45
C ILE A 147 -4.35 8.27 -15.62
N ARG A 148 -5.42 7.88 -16.31
CA ARG A 148 -5.97 8.64 -17.43
C ARG A 148 -6.55 10.00 -17.03
N ALA A 149 -6.91 10.20 -15.78
CA ALA A 149 -7.30 11.52 -15.29
C ALA A 149 -6.13 12.52 -15.28
N HIS A 150 -4.90 12.03 -15.14
CA HIS A 150 -3.68 12.84 -15.24
C HIS A 150 -3.12 12.84 -16.67
N TRP A 151 -3.13 11.68 -17.32
CA TRP A 151 -2.51 11.45 -18.63
C TRP A 151 -3.50 10.80 -19.61
N PRO A 152 -4.40 11.59 -20.25
CA PRO A 152 -5.48 11.04 -21.07
C PRO A 152 -5.01 10.18 -22.26
N GLN A 153 -3.83 10.49 -22.81
CA GLN A 153 -3.30 9.89 -24.04
C GLN A 153 -2.15 8.91 -23.83
N VAL A 154 -1.76 8.65 -22.55
CA VAL A 154 -0.65 7.74 -22.26
C VAL A 154 -0.97 6.32 -22.75
N GLU A 155 -0.03 5.68 -23.41
CA GLU A 155 -0.11 4.25 -23.71
C GLU A 155 0.17 3.45 -22.44
N ILE A 156 -0.70 2.51 -22.08
CA ILE A 156 -0.57 1.69 -20.88
C ILE A 156 -0.44 0.24 -21.30
N LEU A 157 0.71 -0.38 -20.98
CA LEU A 157 0.93 -1.81 -21.08
C LEU A 157 0.85 -2.41 -19.68
N VAL A 158 0.09 -3.50 -19.51
CA VAL A 158 0.03 -4.24 -18.26
C VAL A 158 0.83 -5.52 -18.40
N ARG A 159 1.75 -5.78 -17.46
CA ARG A 159 2.45 -7.05 -17.29
C ARG A 159 2.03 -7.69 -15.97
N ALA A 160 1.79 -8.97 -15.99
CA ALA A 160 1.40 -9.72 -14.80
C ALA A 160 1.67 -11.20 -15.00
N ASP A 161 1.66 -11.96 -13.92
CA ASP A 161 1.80 -13.41 -13.95
C ASP A 161 0.66 -14.10 -14.67
N SER A 162 0.86 -15.37 -15.05
CA SER A 162 -0.09 -16.17 -15.83
C SER A 162 -1.47 -16.30 -15.16
N HIS A 163 -1.56 -16.22 -13.84
CA HIS A 163 -2.84 -16.30 -13.15
C HIS A 163 -3.72 -15.05 -13.32
N TYR A 164 -3.15 -13.94 -13.78
CA TYR A 164 -3.89 -12.73 -14.20
C TYR A 164 -4.40 -12.84 -15.64
N ALA A 165 -3.85 -13.75 -16.45
CA ALA A 165 -4.24 -13.96 -17.84
C ALA A 165 -5.52 -14.81 -17.93
N CYS A 166 -6.64 -14.25 -17.48
CA CYS A 166 -7.95 -14.89 -17.59
C CYS A 166 -8.92 -14.00 -18.39
N PRO A 167 -9.98 -14.57 -19.02
CA PRO A 167 -10.93 -13.81 -19.84
C PRO A 167 -11.51 -12.60 -19.13
N ASP A 168 -11.86 -12.75 -17.86
CA ASP A 168 -12.41 -11.63 -17.04
C ASP A 168 -11.50 -10.41 -16.94
N VAL A 169 -10.18 -10.60 -17.06
CA VAL A 169 -9.18 -9.52 -16.95
C VAL A 169 -8.85 -8.94 -18.30
N MET A 170 -8.91 -9.74 -19.34
CA MET A 170 -8.49 -9.37 -20.71
C MET A 170 -9.61 -8.66 -21.50
N ASP A 171 -10.88 -8.80 -21.09
CA ASP A 171 -12.06 -8.12 -21.63
C ASP A 171 -12.31 -6.75 -20.94
#